data_3e4441ea23b8deb8eb491091959484dd
#
_entry.id   3e4441ea23b8deb8eb491091959484dd
#
_cell.length_a   1.000
_cell.length_b   1.000
_cell.length_c   1.000
_cell.angle_alpha   90.00
_cell.angle_beta   90.00
_cell.angle_gamma   90.00
#
_symmetry.space_group_name_H-M   'P 1'
#
loop_
_entity.id
_entity.type
_entity.pdbx_description
1 polymer ?
#
loop_
_entity_poly.entity_id
_entity_poly.type
_entity_poly.pdbx_seq_one_letter_code
_entity_poly.pdbx_strand_id
1 'polypeptide(L)'
;MGLTGESTNRRSFLLKGAAVGAGAVGAGLLAETPAVAARGGLTKGDAAILRFLAAAEILETDMWQQYNELAGIQDSEVPGGSGNPAYTEAVAVLDEDMDQYIHDNTDDEISHFTFINA
;
A
#
# COMPACT_ATOMS: atom_id res chain seq x y z
N MET A 1 -32.46 28.98 -22.52
CA MET A 1 -32.27 27.63 -21.99
C MET A 1 -30.84 27.57 -21.45
N GLY A 2 -30.67 27.92 -20.17
CA GLY A 2 -29.37 28.10 -19.56
C GLY A 2 -28.90 26.77 -18.98
N LEU A 3 -27.78 26.25 -19.48
CA LEU A 3 -27.07 25.13 -18.87
C LEU A 3 -26.25 25.69 -17.69
N THR A 4 -26.74 25.53 -16.47
CA THR A 4 -25.96 25.79 -15.27
C THR A 4 -24.93 24.67 -15.15
N GLY A 5 -23.70 24.98 -15.58
CA GLY A 5 -22.57 24.09 -15.34
C GLY A 5 -22.28 24.00 -13.84
N GLU A 6 -22.64 22.90 -13.20
CA GLU A 6 -22.18 22.60 -11.85
C GLU A 6 -20.64 22.49 -11.86
N SER A 7 -19.99 23.44 -11.20
CA SER A 7 -18.54 23.38 -11.02
C SER A 7 -18.20 22.22 -10.07
N THR A 8 -17.75 21.11 -10.65
CA THR A 8 -17.28 19.97 -9.89
C THR A 8 -15.95 20.35 -9.22
N ASN A 9 -15.97 20.69 -7.94
CA ASN A 9 -14.74 20.95 -7.20
C ASN A 9 -14.07 19.60 -6.77
N ARG A 10 -12.78 19.65 -6.46
CA ARG A 10 -11.98 18.47 -6.10
C ARG A 10 -12.63 17.65 -4.95
N ARG A 11 -13.28 18.34 -4.02
CA ARG A 11 -13.91 17.71 -2.85
C ARG A 11 -15.18 16.94 -3.22
N SER A 12 -16.01 17.47 -4.13
CA SER A 12 -17.20 16.79 -4.64
C SER A 12 -16.83 15.65 -5.59
N PHE A 13 -15.71 15.77 -6.32
CA PHE A 13 -15.16 14.67 -7.12
C PHE A 13 -14.70 13.51 -6.24
N LEU A 14 -13.94 13.77 -5.18
CA LEU A 14 -13.49 12.74 -4.24
C LEU A 14 -14.66 12.07 -3.48
N LEU A 15 -15.66 12.87 -3.04
CA LEU A 15 -16.85 12.33 -2.39
C LEU A 15 -17.69 11.46 -3.33
N LYS A 16 -17.88 11.90 -4.58
CA LYS A 16 -18.61 11.11 -5.59
C LYS A 16 -17.82 9.87 -6.01
N GLY A 17 -16.49 10.01 -6.17
CA GLY A 17 -15.60 8.90 -6.47
C GLY A 17 -15.57 7.85 -5.35
N ALA A 18 -15.49 8.27 -4.11
CA ALA A 18 -15.55 7.37 -2.94
C ALA A 18 -16.93 6.70 -2.80
N ALA A 19 -18.03 7.43 -3.07
CA ALA A 19 -19.38 6.87 -3.03
C ALA A 19 -19.62 5.83 -4.14
N VAL A 20 -19.09 6.08 -5.34
CA VAL A 20 -19.20 5.14 -6.48
C VAL A 20 -18.24 3.95 -6.27
N GLY A 21 -17.01 4.21 -5.83
CA GLY A 21 -16.02 3.16 -5.55
C GLY A 21 -16.47 2.25 -4.40
N ALA A 22 -16.87 2.82 -3.27
CA ALA A 22 -17.38 2.06 -2.13
C ALA A 22 -18.72 1.37 -2.43
N GLY A 23 -19.59 2.00 -3.24
CA GLY A 23 -20.88 1.42 -3.63
C GLY A 23 -20.75 0.28 -4.62
N ALA A 24 -19.89 0.40 -5.63
CA ALA A 24 -19.74 -0.62 -6.66
C ALA A 24 -18.92 -1.83 -6.18
N VAL A 25 -17.83 -1.59 -5.45
CA VAL A 25 -17.00 -2.65 -4.88
C VAL A 25 -17.64 -3.23 -3.62
N GLY A 26 -18.17 -2.38 -2.73
CA GLY A 26 -18.82 -2.80 -1.50
C GLY A 26 -20.12 -3.59 -1.71
N ALA A 27 -20.97 -3.19 -2.67
CA ALA A 27 -22.21 -3.92 -2.95
C ALA A 27 -21.95 -5.28 -3.59
N GLY A 28 -20.94 -5.41 -4.45
CA GLY A 28 -20.52 -6.69 -5.03
C GLY A 28 -19.93 -7.62 -3.99
N LEU A 29 -19.12 -7.09 -3.09
CA LEU A 29 -18.53 -7.87 -1.99
C LEU A 29 -19.57 -8.27 -0.95
N LEU A 30 -20.54 -7.40 -0.63
CA LEU A 30 -21.57 -7.67 0.39
C LEU A 30 -22.70 -8.58 -0.12
N ALA A 31 -22.96 -8.62 -1.44
CA ALA A 31 -24.01 -9.48 -2.02
C ALA A 31 -23.63 -10.97 -1.99
N GLU A 32 -22.34 -11.30 -1.95
CA GLU A 32 -21.86 -12.70 -1.93
C GLU A 32 -21.45 -13.20 -0.55
N THR A 33 -21.33 -12.31 0.47
CA THR A 33 -20.78 -12.63 1.79
C THR A 33 -21.59 -13.64 2.63
N PRO A 34 -22.93 -13.71 2.61
CA PRO A 34 -23.62 -14.67 3.47
C PRO A 34 -23.44 -16.13 3.08
N ALA A 35 -23.19 -16.41 1.80
CA ALA A 35 -23.03 -17.79 1.32
C ALA A 35 -21.60 -18.32 1.47
N VAL A 36 -20.60 -17.45 1.46
CA VAL A 36 -19.16 -17.81 1.57
C VAL A 36 -18.77 -17.99 3.03
N ALA A 37 -19.20 -17.08 3.91
CA ALA A 37 -18.96 -17.21 5.35
C ALA A 37 -19.57 -18.49 5.95
N ALA A 38 -20.70 -18.96 5.39
CA ALA A 38 -21.35 -20.20 5.84
C ALA A 38 -20.64 -21.49 5.38
N ARG A 39 -19.72 -21.42 4.41
CA ARG A 39 -19.03 -22.59 3.83
C ARG A 39 -17.54 -22.69 4.17
N GLY A 40 -16.99 -21.70 4.89
CA GLY A 40 -15.62 -21.74 5.44
C GLY A 40 -14.49 -21.88 4.41
N GLY A 41 -14.70 -21.49 3.15
CA GLY A 41 -13.68 -21.57 2.10
C GLY A 41 -13.56 -20.28 1.28
N LEU A 42 -12.32 -19.99 0.84
CA LEU A 42 -12.06 -18.90 -0.09
C LEU A 42 -12.66 -19.18 -1.47
N THR A 43 -13.28 -18.17 -2.07
CA THR A 43 -13.69 -18.26 -3.48
C THR A 43 -12.46 -18.20 -4.39
N LYS A 44 -12.61 -18.59 -5.66
CA LYS A 44 -11.55 -18.41 -6.66
C LYS A 44 -11.18 -16.94 -6.87
N GLY A 45 -12.17 -16.03 -6.73
CA GLY A 45 -11.96 -14.59 -6.80
C GLY A 45 -11.13 -14.08 -5.64
N ASP A 46 -11.48 -14.46 -4.39
CA ASP A 46 -10.72 -14.08 -3.20
C ASP A 46 -9.28 -14.59 -3.27
N ALA A 47 -9.10 -15.86 -3.70
CA ALA A 47 -7.77 -16.43 -3.88
C ALA A 47 -6.95 -15.70 -4.96
N ALA A 48 -7.58 -15.18 -6.02
CA ALA A 48 -6.89 -14.40 -7.04
C ALA A 48 -6.46 -13.02 -6.49
N ILE A 49 -7.32 -12.36 -5.70
CA ILE A 49 -7.00 -11.10 -5.03
C ILE A 49 -5.84 -11.28 -4.05
N LEU A 50 -5.89 -12.30 -3.21
CA LEU A 50 -4.82 -12.58 -2.24
C LEU A 50 -3.48 -12.86 -2.92
N ARG A 51 -3.47 -13.60 -4.04
CA ARG A 51 -2.25 -13.82 -4.82
C ARG A 51 -1.70 -12.54 -5.43
N PHE A 52 -2.59 -11.66 -5.89
CA PHE A 52 -2.17 -10.36 -6.40
C PHE A 52 -1.57 -9.50 -5.30
N LEU A 53 -2.20 -9.44 -4.11
CA LEU A 53 -1.67 -8.73 -2.95
C LEU A 53 -0.31 -9.30 -2.53
N ALA A 54 -0.18 -10.61 -2.42
CA ALA A 54 1.10 -11.24 -2.10
C ALA A 54 2.22 -10.88 -3.10
N ALA A 55 1.89 -10.77 -4.39
CA ALA A 55 2.86 -10.33 -5.39
C ALA A 55 3.20 -8.82 -5.27
N ALA A 56 2.23 -7.98 -4.90
CA ALA A 56 2.45 -6.56 -4.66
C ALA A 56 3.36 -6.35 -3.44
N GLU A 57 3.12 -7.04 -2.34
CA GLU A 57 3.95 -6.99 -1.13
C GLU A 57 5.41 -7.40 -1.39
N ILE A 58 5.64 -8.41 -2.24
CA ILE A 58 7.00 -8.79 -2.68
C ILE A 58 7.69 -7.62 -3.39
N LEU A 59 6.97 -6.95 -4.29
CA LEU A 59 7.51 -5.82 -5.04
C LEU A 59 7.76 -4.60 -4.14
N GLU A 60 6.82 -4.29 -3.25
CA GLU A 60 6.92 -3.16 -2.32
C GLU A 60 8.08 -3.37 -1.34
N THR A 61 8.22 -4.56 -0.78
CA THR A 61 9.36 -4.93 0.07
C THR A 61 10.70 -4.74 -0.66
N ASP A 62 10.82 -5.22 -1.90
CA ASP A 62 12.05 -5.06 -2.70
C ASP A 62 12.39 -3.60 -2.96
N MET A 63 11.39 -2.77 -3.27
CA MET A 63 11.58 -1.34 -3.48
C MET A 63 12.00 -0.62 -2.20
N TRP A 64 11.36 -0.90 -1.07
CA TRP A 64 11.72 -0.29 0.21
C TRP A 64 13.10 -0.73 0.69
N GLN A 65 13.49 -1.98 0.50
CA GLN A 65 14.86 -2.44 0.78
C GLN A 65 15.89 -1.67 -0.03
N GLN A 66 15.64 -1.39 -1.31
CA GLN A 66 16.53 -0.56 -2.13
C GLN A 66 16.62 0.88 -1.62
N TYR A 67 15.51 1.47 -1.17
CA TYR A 67 15.54 2.79 -0.53
C TYR A 67 16.32 2.75 0.79
N ASN A 68 16.12 1.74 1.61
CA ASN A 68 16.84 1.60 2.87
C ASN A 68 18.35 1.41 2.66
N GLU A 69 18.76 0.65 1.66
CA GLU A 69 20.18 0.51 1.28
C GLU A 69 20.85 1.83 0.93
N LEU A 70 20.10 2.78 0.37
CA LEU A 70 20.62 4.08 -0.04
C LEU A 70 20.58 5.11 1.08
N ALA A 71 19.47 5.21 1.81
CA ALA A 71 19.20 6.34 2.68
C ALA A 71 18.58 5.99 4.04
N GLY A 72 18.20 4.74 4.29
CA GLY A 72 17.61 4.31 5.55
C GLY A 72 18.65 3.91 6.59
N ILE A 73 18.18 3.57 7.78
CA ILE A 73 19.01 3.05 8.87
C ILE A 73 19.33 1.58 8.55
N GLN A 74 20.63 1.23 8.75
CA GLN A 74 21.13 -0.12 8.51
C GLN A 74 21.35 -0.81 9.85
N ASP A 75 20.50 -1.76 10.20
CA ASP A 75 20.59 -2.52 11.45
C ASP A 75 20.16 -4.00 11.29
N SER A 76 19.88 -4.65 12.40
CA SER A 76 19.51 -6.08 12.40
C SER A 76 18.04 -6.32 12.05
N GLU A 77 17.16 -5.32 12.19
CA GLU A 77 15.74 -5.40 11.84
C GLU A 77 15.57 -5.29 10.33
N VAL A 78 16.30 -4.35 9.75
CA VAL A 78 16.32 -4.16 8.29
C VAL A 78 17.75 -4.34 7.78
N PRO A 79 18.19 -5.58 7.60
CA PRO A 79 19.51 -5.87 7.05
C PRO A 79 19.58 -5.39 5.60
N GLY A 80 20.31 -4.32 5.36
CA GLY A 80 20.49 -3.71 4.04
C GLY A 80 21.97 -3.69 3.66
N GLY A 81 22.27 -2.89 2.64
CA GLY A 81 23.62 -2.61 2.20
C GLY A 81 24.42 -1.76 3.18
N SER A 82 25.52 -1.19 2.71
CA SER A 82 26.40 -0.35 3.51
C SER A 82 25.93 1.11 3.67
N GLY A 83 24.80 1.46 3.08
CA GLY A 83 24.31 2.84 2.97
C GLY A 83 25.05 3.66 1.92
N ASN A 84 24.55 4.85 1.68
CA ASN A 84 25.20 5.85 0.82
C ASN A 84 25.13 7.23 1.48
N PRO A 85 26.22 7.70 2.15
CA PRO A 85 26.22 8.96 2.89
C PRO A 85 25.78 10.16 2.06
N ALA A 86 26.17 10.24 0.79
CA ALA A 86 25.77 11.36 -0.07
C ALA A 86 24.27 11.37 -0.36
N TYR A 87 23.66 10.19 -0.43
CA TYR A 87 22.21 10.06 -0.62
C TYR A 87 21.44 10.37 0.68
N THR A 88 21.93 9.88 1.80
CA THR A 88 21.39 10.18 3.13
C THR A 88 21.43 11.68 3.43
N GLU A 89 22.56 12.34 3.15
CA GLU A 89 22.67 13.79 3.27
C GLU A 89 21.69 14.55 2.37
N ALA A 90 21.44 14.06 1.16
CA ALA A 90 20.50 14.69 0.24
C ALA A 90 19.03 14.55 0.70
N VAL A 91 18.65 13.41 1.25
CA VAL A 91 17.26 13.22 1.74
C VAL A 91 17.01 13.91 3.07
N ALA A 92 18.03 14.10 3.93
CA ALA A 92 17.94 14.85 5.16
C ALA A 92 17.59 16.34 4.96
N VAL A 93 17.78 16.87 3.73
CA VAL A 93 17.31 18.23 3.38
C VAL A 93 15.79 18.29 3.24
N LEU A 94 15.14 17.14 2.96
CA LEU A 94 13.69 17.05 2.79
C LEU A 94 12.98 16.94 4.13
N ASP A 95 13.54 16.14 5.04
CA ASP A 95 12.99 15.90 6.37
C ASP A 95 14.11 15.39 7.28
N GLU A 96 14.16 15.85 8.53
CA GLU A 96 15.23 15.52 9.47
C GLU A 96 15.23 14.06 9.92
N ASP A 97 14.10 13.36 9.79
CA ASP A 97 13.90 11.95 10.15
C ASP A 97 13.56 11.04 8.96
N MET A 98 13.95 11.45 7.75
CA MET A 98 13.67 10.68 6.53
C MET A 98 14.31 9.29 6.53
N ASP A 99 15.48 9.12 7.10
CA ASP A 99 16.17 7.84 7.24
C ASP A 99 15.40 6.88 8.17
N GLN A 100 14.83 7.37 9.26
CA GLN A 100 13.95 6.63 10.15
C GLN A 100 12.64 6.26 9.42
N TYR A 101 12.05 7.19 8.70
CA TYR A 101 10.84 6.94 7.92
C TYR A 101 11.04 5.82 6.88
N ILE A 102 12.17 5.83 6.19
CA ILE A 102 12.51 4.78 5.22
C ILE A 102 12.71 3.43 5.93
N HIS A 103 13.41 3.42 7.05
CA HIS A 103 13.63 2.23 7.85
C HIS A 103 12.30 1.61 8.32
N ASP A 104 11.44 2.39 8.95
CA ASP A 104 10.17 1.91 9.51
C ASP A 104 9.25 1.35 8.43
N ASN A 105 9.14 2.02 7.28
CA ASN A 105 8.38 1.49 6.16
C ASN A 105 8.99 0.18 5.60
N THR A 106 10.30 0.07 5.59
CA THR A 106 10.98 -1.16 5.13
C THR A 106 10.70 -2.33 6.06
N ASP A 107 10.75 -2.12 7.38
CA ASP A 107 10.42 -3.15 8.38
C ASP A 107 8.95 -3.57 8.29
N ASP A 108 8.05 -2.61 8.16
CA ASP A 108 6.62 -2.88 7.94
C ASP A 108 6.39 -3.75 6.70
N GLU A 109 6.99 -3.42 5.55
CA GLU A 109 6.83 -4.20 4.32
C GLU A 109 7.46 -5.59 4.39
N ILE A 110 8.59 -5.76 5.09
CA ILE A 110 9.16 -7.08 5.37
C ILE A 110 8.17 -7.92 6.20
N SER A 111 7.53 -7.31 7.19
CA SER A 111 6.54 -7.99 8.03
C SER A 111 5.28 -8.38 7.23
N HIS A 112 4.76 -7.50 6.37
CA HIS A 112 3.65 -7.75 5.47
C HIS A 112 3.95 -8.89 4.50
N PHE A 113 5.08 -8.81 3.81
CA PHE A 113 5.56 -9.86 2.92
C PHE A 113 5.67 -11.23 3.63
N THR A 114 6.25 -11.24 4.82
CA THR A 114 6.41 -12.46 5.61
C THR A 114 5.07 -13.04 6.01
N PHE A 115 4.13 -12.21 6.46
CA PHE A 115 2.80 -12.64 6.89
C PHE A 115 1.96 -13.20 5.74
N ILE A 116 1.92 -12.52 4.61
CA ILE A 116 1.06 -12.92 3.48
C ILE A 116 1.59 -14.17 2.76
N ASN A 117 2.91 -14.40 2.79
CA ASN A 117 3.54 -15.53 2.11
C ASN A 117 3.85 -16.72 3.05
N ALA A 118 3.48 -16.64 4.32
CA ALA A 118 3.59 -17.75 5.27
C ALA A 118 2.50 -18.81 5.05
#